data_a2ff4a4dcdb59fe0b7592307ee2dfa5b
#
_entry.id   a2ff4a4dcdb59fe0b7592307ee2dfa5b
#
_cell.length_a   1.000
_cell.length_b   1.000
_cell.length_c   1.000
_cell.angle_alpha   90.00
_cell.angle_beta   90.00
_cell.angle_gamma   90.00
#
_symmetry.space_group_name_H-M   'P 1'
#
loop_
_entity.id
_entity.type
_entity.pdbx_description
1 polymer ?
#
loop_
_entity_poly.entity_id
_entity_poly.type
_entity_poly.pdbx_seq_one_letter_code
_entity_poly.pdbx_strand_id
1 'polypeptide(L)'
;AGMSNSSLVNCTVKSPNHSGARTHSIDRITPHCVVGQLSAESIGGCFDSSSVQASCNYGIGKDGRVVLVVDECNRSWCSSSNANDQRAVTIECASDMSDPYAMTNAVYEKLIALCVDICRRNGKTKLLWFGDKNKTLNYSPKSNEMVLTVHRWFANKSCPGDWLYSRLGDVANRVTAQLSGSSGGGTSSGGNTGSGSAGNYKTGLYKVNVGDLNIRKGPGTNYGTNGVITDKGTYTITEIQNGSWGKLKSGAGWISLDYVKRG
;
A
#
# COMPACT_ATOMS: atom_id res chain seq x y z
N ALA A 1 8.36 -12.99 23.41
CA ALA A 1 8.89 -13.21 22.07
C ALA A 1 9.13 -11.84 21.43
N GLY A 2 10.40 -11.53 21.11
CA GLY A 2 10.75 -10.27 20.46
C GLY A 2 10.07 -10.16 19.11
N MET A 3 9.48 -8.99 18.80
CA MET A 3 8.88 -8.74 17.50
C MET A 3 9.99 -8.77 16.44
N SER A 4 9.86 -9.66 15.46
CA SER A 4 10.83 -9.80 14.37
C SER A 4 10.56 -8.77 13.27
N ASN A 5 11.62 -8.40 12.55
CA ASN A 5 11.48 -7.63 11.31
C ASN A 5 10.88 -8.50 10.19
N SER A 6 10.40 -7.86 9.12
CA SER A 6 9.85 -8.54 7.96
C SER A 6 10.91 -9.42 7.27
N SER A 7 10.52 -10.63 6.87
CA SER A 7 11.35 -11.50 6.02
C SER A 7 11.46 -11.00 4.57
N LEU A 8 10.67 -10.00 4.18
CA LEU A 8 10.74 -9.38 2.84
C LEU A 8 11.90 -8.41 2.68
N VAL A 9 12.64 -8.11 3.76
CA VAL A 9 13.82 -7.23 3.72
C VAL A 9 14.91 -7.82 2.83
N ASN A 10 15.41 -7.03 1.90
CA ASN A 10 16.49 -7.39 0.97
C ASN A 10 17.84 -6.80 1.41
N CYS A 11 17.83 -5.66 2.08
CA CYS A 11 19.04 -4.99 2.57
C CYS A 11 18.74 -4.23 3.86
N THR A 12 19.82 -3.87 4.58
CA THR A 12 19.70 -3.15 5.85
C THR A 12 20.64 -1.97 5.85
N VAL A 13 20.10 -0.77 6.12
CA VAL A 13 20.87 0.47 6.32
C VAL A 13 20.31 1.12 7.60
N LYS A 14 20.89 0.80 8.72
CA LYS A 14 20.38 1.23 10.03
C LYS A 14 20.50 2.74 10.22
N SER A 15 19.45 3.34 10.75
CA SER A 15 19.42 4.74 11.16
C SER A 15 19.59 4.85 12.69
N PRO A 16 20.35 5.85 13.17
CA PRO A 16 20.39 6.19 14.61
C PRO A 16 19.15 6.96 15.08
N ASN A 17 18.29 7.38 14.15
CA ASN A 17 17.18 8.29 14.38
C ASN A 17 15.92 7.52 14.79
N HIS A 18 15.87 7.06 16.03
CA HIS A 18 14.71 6.38 16.59
C HIS A 18 14.64 6.57 18.11
N SER A 19 13.47 6.35 18.67
CA SER A 19 13.24 6.53 20.11
C SER A 19 13.34 5.22 20.93
N GLY A 20 13.86 4.15 20.33
CA GLY A 20 13.90 2.84 20.98
C GLY A 20 12.52 2.17 21.01
N ALA A 21 12.31 1.34 22.01
CA ALA A 21 11.10 0.53 22.13
C ALA A 21 9.83 1.40 22.14
N ARG A 22 8.80 0.91 21.44
CA ARG A 22 7.49 1.57 21.37
C ARG A 22 6.81 1.61 22.73
N THR A 23 6.07 2.70 22.99
CA THR A 23 5.24 2.85 24.18
C THR A 23 3.81 2.35 23.96
N HIS A 24 3.47 1.95 22.73
CA HIS A 24 2.17 1.44 22.33
C HIS A 24 2.32 0.22 21.41
N SER A 25 1.40 -0.70 21.45
CA SER A 25 1.38 -1.82 20.50
C SER A 25 1.14 -1.33 19.07
N ILE A 26 1.63 -2.07 18.08
CA ILE A 26 1.47 -1.72 16.67
C ILE A 26 0.03 -1.97 16.25
N ASP A 27 -0.67 -0.91 15.87
CA ASP A 27 -2.04 -0.94 15.34
C ASP A 27 -2.24 0.03 14.16
N ARG A 28 -1.16 0.64 13.66
CA ARG A 28 -1.18 1.51 12.48
C ARG A 28 -0.06 1.17 11.52
N ILE A 29 -0.29 1.48 10.25
CA ILE A 29 0.75 1.54 9.20
C ILE A 29 0.64 2.91 8.54
N THR A 30 1.77 3.59 8.39
CA THR A 30 1.84 4.90 7.75
C THR A 30 2.76 4.82 6.54
N PRO A 31 2.21 4.67 5.31
CA PRO A 31 3.00 4.73 4.09
C PRO A 31 3.29 6.18 3.69
N HIS A 32 4.51 6.42 3.22
CA HIS A 32 5.03 7.71 2.78
C HIS A 32 5.54 7.65 1.35
N CYS A 33 5.65 8.80 0.69
CA CYS A 33 6.46 8.96 -0.52
C CYS A 33 7.80 9.61 -0.16
N VAL A 34 8.91 9.02 -0.58
CA VAL A 34 10.24 9.53 -0.28
C VAL A 34 10.66 10.69 -1.20
N VAL A 35 9.85 10.97 -2.21
CA VAL A 35 10.08 12.05 -3.19
C VAL A 35 11.38 11.82 -3.98
N GLY A 36 11.45 10.70 -4.66
CA GLY A 36 12.53 10.28 -5.54
C GLY A 36 12.37 8.83 -5.96
N GLN A 37 12.67 8.52 -7.23
CA GLN A 37 12.71 7.14 -7.74
C GLN A 37 14.02 6.47 -7.32
N LEU A 38 14.16 6.28 -6.02
CA LEU A 38 15.37 5.81 -5.37
C LEU A 38 15.43 4.27 -5.30
N SER A 39 16.64 3.73 -5.24
CA SER A 39 16.87 2.35 -4.85
C SER A 39 16.59 2.16 -3.35
N ALA A 40 16.41 0.92 -2.93
CA ALA A 40 16.25 0.60 -1.51
C ALA A 40 17.44 1.10 -0.68
N GLU A 41 18.65 0.88 -1.15
CA GLU A 41 19.89 1.33 -0.49
C GLU A 41 19.94 2.86 -0.35
N SER A 42 19.53 3.58 -1.40
CA SER A 42 19.49 5.05 -1.38
C SER A 42 18.44 5.59 -0.43
N ILE A 43 17.30 4.94 -0.30
CA ILE A 43 16.29 5.30 0.71
C ILE A 43 16.89 5.16 2.11
N GLY A 44 17.56 4.05 2.41
CA GLY A 44 18.25 3.86 3.67
C GLY A 44 19.29 4.95 3.93
N GLY A 45 20.05 5.32 2.92
CA GLY A 45 21.06 6.39 2.99
C GLY A 45 20.48 7.78 3.27
N CYS A 46 19.19 8.01 3.01
CA CYS A 46 18.53 9.27 3.39
C CYS A 46 18.45 9.47 4.91
N PHE A 47 18.55 8.42 5.69
CA PHE A 47 18.26 8.43 7.13
C PHE A 47 19.39 7.89 8.01
N ASP A 48 20.56 7.62 7.46
CA ASP A 48 21.66 6.97 8.17
C ASP A 48 22.52 7.93 8.99
N SER A 49 22.33 9.23 8.86
CA SER A 49 23.01 10.25 9.63
C SER A 49 22.15 10.82 10.76
N SER A 50 22.73 10.99 11.95
CA SER A 50 22.03 11.63 13.08
C SER A 50 21.60 13.06 12.79
N SER A 51 22.28 13.76 11.88
CA SER A 51 21.95 15.14 11.51
C SER A 51 20.60 15.26 10.79
N VAL A 52 20.11 14.18 10.15
CA VAL A 52 18.84 14.19 9.40
C VAL A 52 17.63 14.31 10.31
N GLN A 53 17.68 13.78 11.52
CA GLN A 53 16.60 13.83 12.52
C GLN A 53 15.27 13.27 11.97
N ALA A 54 15.34 12.27 11.10
CA ALA A 54 14.20 11.58 10.51
C ALA A 54 14.58 10.13 10.20
N SER A 55 13.59 9.27 10.13
CA SER A 55 13.77 7.87 9.78
C SER A 55 12.44 7.21 9.38
N CYS A 56 12.50 5.94 9.00
CA CYS A 56 11.36 5.06 8.77
C CYS A 56 11.71 3.67 9.28
N ASN A 57 10.72 2.80 9.45
CA ASN A 57 11.00 1.39 9.74
C ASN A 57 11.51 0.68 8.47
N TYR A 58 10.77 0.79 7.38
CA TYR A 58 11.11 0.17 6.09
C TYR A 58 11.11 1.19 4.97
N GLY A 59 11.89 0.92 3.94
CA GLY A 59 11.81 1.60 2.66
C GLY A 59 11.56 0.61 1.53
N ILE A 60 10.87 1.04 0.47
CA ILE A 60 10.65 0.25 -0.74
C ILE A 60 11.24 1.02 -1.91
N GLY A 61 12.30 0.47 -2.51
CA GLY A 61 12.96 1.03 -3.68
C GLY A 61 12.11 0.91 -4.95
N LYS A 62 12.47 1.68 -5.98
CA LYS A 62 11.72 1.73 -7.25
C LYS A 62 11.53 0.39 -7.94
N ASP A 63 12.40 -0.57 -7.66
CA ASP A 63 12.35 -1.95 -8.17
C ASP A 63 11.60 -2.93 -7.25
N GLY A 64 11.06 -2.43 -6.13
CA GLY A 64 10.32 -3.24 -5.15
C GLY A 64 11.20 -3.90 -4.09
N ARG A 65 12.52 -3.70 -4.07
CA ARG A 65 13.37 -4.20 -2.98
C ARG A 65 13.11 -3.42 -1.70
N VAL A 66 13.19 -4.11 -0.57
CA VAL A 66 12.89 -3.55 0.76
C VAL A 66 14.17 -3.34 1.55
N VAL A 67 14.33 -2.15 2.14
CA VAL A 67 15.40 -1.82 3.09
C VAL A 67 14.82 -1.73 4.50
N LEU A 68 15.54 -2.32 5.47
CA LEU A 68 15.29 -2.12 6.89
C LEU A 68 16.12 -0.93 7.37
N VAL A 69 15.46 0.07 7.95
CA VAL A 69 16.10 1.32 8.42
C VAL A 69 16.05 1.40 9.95
N VAL A 70 14.88 1.22 10.55
CA VAL A 70 14.68 1.12 12.00
C VAL A 70 13.94 -0.17 12.29
N ASP A 71 14.41 -0.95 13.27
CA ASP A 71 13.73 -2.19 13.65
C ASP A 71 12.25 -1.96 13.92
N GLU A 72 11.40 -2.89 13.48
CA GLU A 72 9.95 -2.74 13.59
C GLU A 72 9.49 -2.56 15.04
N CYS A 73 10.19 -3.15 15.99
CA CYS A 73 9.91 -2.99 17.42
C CYS A 73 10.20 -1.59 17.96
N ASN A 74 10.91 -0.76 17.20
CA ASN A 74 11.31 0.58 17.62
C ASN A 74 10.49 1.66 16.92
N ARG A 75 10.30 2.79 17.61
CA ARG A 75 9.60 3.95 17.08
C ARG A 75 10.52 4.74 16.16
N SER A 76 10.17 4.84 14.89
CA SER A 76 10.83 5.73 13.91
C SER A 76 10.41 7.19 14.09
N TRP A 77 11.12 8.10 13.40
CA TRP A 77 10.79 9.53 13.32
C TRP A 77 10.38 9.87 11.91
N CYS A 78 9.13 9.57 11.55
CA CYS A 78 8.71 9.58 10.16
C CYS A 78 7.53 10.53 9.87
N SER A 79 6.54 10.60 10.77
CA SER A 79 5.23 11.16 10.43
C SER A 79 4.94 12.51 11.09
N SER A 80 5.92 13.16 11.69
CA SER A 80 5.76 14.42 12.43
C SER A 80 4.78 14.32 13.61
N SER A 81 4.55 13.12 14.12
CA SER A 81 3.67 12.83 15.24
C SER A 81 4.25 11.71 16.10
N ASN A 82 4.65 12.04 17.31
CA ASN A 82 5.11 11.03 18.27
C ASN A 82 4.02 10.00 18.54
N ALA A 83 2.80 10.45 18.79
CA ALA A 83 1.67 9.57 19.10
C ALA A 83 1.39 8.57 17.96
N ASN A 84 1.44 9.01 16.71
CA ASN A 84 1.27 8.13 15.56
C ASN A 84 2.43 7.15 15.45
N ASP A 85 3.67 7.64 15.48
CA ASP A 85 4.85 6.81 15.24
C ASP A 85 5.11 5.79 16.35
N GLN A 86 4.62 6.01 17.57
CA GLN A 86 4.64 4.99 18.62
C GLN A 86 3.80 3.75 18.30
N ARG A 87 2.77 3.90 17.47
CA ARG A 87 1.81 2.85 17.11
C ARG A 87 1.95 2.40 15.65
N ALA A 88 2.67 3.16 14.83
CA ALA A 88 2.71 2.92 13.39
C ALA A 88 4.02 2.30 12.95
N VAL A 89 3.93 1.27 12.12
CA VAL A 89 5.03 0.88 11.24
C VAL A 89 5.03 1.85 10.07
N THR A 90 6.16 2.50 9.84
CA THR A 90 6.32 3.54 8.83
C THR A 90 7.10 2.99 7.64
N ILE A 91 6.64 3.33 6.42
CA ILE A 91 7.20 2.78 5.18
C ILE A 91 7.43 3.93 4.20
N GLU A 92 8.67 4.21 3.85
CA GLU A 92 9.02 5.17 2.80
C GLU A 92 9.05 4.47 1.43
N CYS A 93 8.25 4.97 0.50
CA CYS A 93 8.13 4.39 -0.84
C CYS A 93 8.78 5.28 -1.87
N ALA A 94 9.58 4.70 -2.76
CA ALA A 94 10.10 5.41 -3.93
C ALA A 94 8.95 5.99 -4.76
N SER A 95 9.10 7.23 -5.21
CA SER A 95 8.07 7.97 -5.93
C SER A 95 8.66 8.98 -6.88
N ASP A 96 7.86 9.51 -7.78
CA ASP A 96 8.23 10.70 -8.55
C ASP A 96 8.51 11.88 -7.63
N MET A 97 9.23 12.87 -8.15
CA MET A 97 9.66 14.06 -7.41
C MET A 97 8.64 15.18 -7.42
N SER A 98 7.59 15.07 -8.22
CA SER A 98 6.55 16.07 -8.39
C SER A 98 5.16 15.46 -8.27
N ASP A 99 4.18 16.28 -7.93
CA ASP A 99 2.77 15.89 -7.85
C ASP A 99 2.33 15.15 -9.14
N PRO A 100 1.64 14.00 -9.03
CA PRO A 100 1.03 13.43 -7.83
C PRO A 100 1.93 12.46 -7.04
N TYR A 101 3.24 12.46 -7.24
CA TYR A 101 4.21 11.58 -6.60
C TYR A 101 3.96 10.10 -6.90
N ALA A 102 3.81 9.79 -8.18
CA ALA A 102 3.50 8.45 -8.66
C ALA A 102 4.60 7.44 -8.30
N MET A 103 4.17 6.21 -8.08
CA MET A 103 5.04 5.09 -7.74
C MET A 103 5.06 4.06 -8.86
N THR A 104 6.14 3.30 -8.96
CA THR A 104 6.18 2.17 -9.90
C THR A 104 5.24 1.07 -9.43
N ASN A 105 4.83 0.20 -10.37
CA ASN A 105 4.04 -0.98 -10.02
C ASN A 105 4.78 -1.88 -9.02
N ALA A 106 6.09 -2.02 -9.15
CA ALA A 106 6.90 -2.82 -8.23
C ALA A 106 6.83 -2.29 -6.80
N VAL A 107 6.85 -0.98 -6.61
CA VAL A 107 6.68 -0.35 -5.29
C VAL A 107 5.29 -0.63 -4.74
N TYR A 108 4.26 -0.39 -5.52
CA TYR A 108 2.87 -0.55 -5.08
C TYR A 108 2.54 -1.99 -4.67
N GLU A 109 2.93 -2.96 -5.49
CA GLU A 109 2.72 -4.38 -5.18
C GLU A 109 3.52 -4.81 -3.94
N LYS A 110 4.75 -4.31 -3.79
CA LYS A 110 5.54 -4.61 -2.59
C LYS A 110 4.97 -3.94 -1.34
N LEU A 111 4.42 -2.74 -1.45
CA LEU A 111 3.74 -2.09 -0.32
C LEU A 111 2.59 -2.97 0.19
N ILE A 112 1.78 -3.52 -0.71
CA ILE A 112 0.70 -4.43 -0.34
C ILE A 112 1.26 -5.68 0.33
N ALA A 113 2.28 -6.33 -0.26
CA ALA A 113 2.90 -7.53 0.32
C ALA A 113 3.51 -7.26 1.71
N LEU A 114 4.18 -6.13 1.88
CA LEU A 114 4.77 -5.74 3.16
C LEU A 114 3.69 -5.46 4.22
N CYS A 115 2.62 -4.78 3.84
CA CYS A 115 1.48 -4.56 4.74
C CYS A 115 0.84 -5.89 5.18
N VAL A 116 0.68 -6.86 4.27
CA VAL A 116 0.19 -8.20 4.61
C VAL A 116 1.10 -8.87 5.64
N ASP A 117 2.40 -8.85 5.41
CA ASP A 117 3.38 -9.45 6.32
C ASP A 117 3.37 -8.79 7.70
N ILE A 118 3.36 -7.46 7.75
CA ILE A 118 3.28 -6.69 9.00
C ILE A 118 1.99 -7.03 9.75
N CYS A 119 0.85 -7.05 9.07
CA CYS A 119 -0.43 -7.39 9.67
C CYS A 119 -0.41 -8.80 10.27
N ARG A 120 0.04 -9.80 9.52
CA ARG A 120 0.10 -11.21 10.00
C ARG A 120 0.97 -11.34 11.24
N ARG A 121 2.18 -10.78 11.24
CA ARG A 121 3.10 -10.87 12.38
C ARG A 121 2.61 -10.13 13.62
N ASN A 122 1.73 -9.15 13.45
CA ASN A 122 1.12 -8.39 14.54
C ASN A 122 -0.31 -8.87 14.88
N GLY A 123 -0.72 -10.04 14.40
CA GLY A 123 -2.01 -10.65 14.74
C GLY A 123 -3.23 -9.94 14.14
N LYS A 124 -3.03 -9.19 13.04
CA LYS A 124 -4.10 -8.43 12.39
C LYS A 124 -4.70 -9.22 11.23
N THR A 125 -6.01 -9.19 11.12
CA THR A 125 -6.78 -9.84 10.05
C THR A 125 -7.45 -8.85 9.11
N LYS A 126 -7.40 -7.57 9.44
CA LYS A 126 -7.98 -6.48 8.64
C LYS A 126 -7.04 -5.29 8.61
N LEU A 127 -6.92 -4.67 7.44
CA LEU A 127 -6.33 -3.35 7.26
C LEU A 127 -7.45 -2.39 6.86
N LEU A 128 -7.61 -1.29 7.62
CA LEU A 128 -8.70 -0.33 7.46
C LEU A 128 -8.18 0.99 6.91
N TRP A 129 -8.95 1.56 5.98
CA TRP A 129 -8.76 2.91 5.48
C TRP A 129 -10.06 3.69 5.53
N PHE A 130 -10.12 4.73 6.35
CA PHE A 130 -11.33 5.55 6.48
C PHE A 130 -11.32 6.80 5.58
N GLY A 131 -10.16 7.21 5.09
CA GLY A 131 -10.03 8.39 4.24
C GLY A 131 -10.39 9.72 4.92
N ASP A 132 -10.41 9.75 6.24
CA ASP A 132 -10.80 10.91 7.04
C ASP A 132 -9.95 10.97 8.31
N LYS A 133 -9.26 12.11 8.51
CA LYS A 133 -8.37 12.32 9.64
C LYS A 133 -9.06 12.14 10.98
N ASN A 134 -10.16 12.88 11.17
CA ASN A 134 -10.83 12.93 12.49
C ASN A 134 -11.46 11.58 12.83
N LYS A 135 -12.12 10.94 11.87
CA LYS A 135 -12.66 9.59 12.03
C LYS A 135 -11.57 8.59 12.40
N THR A 136 -10.45 8.64 11.71
CA THR A 136 -9.34 7.71 11.93
C THR A 136 -8.69 7.90 13.29
N LEU A 137 -8.37 9.14 13.66
CA LEU A 137 -7.67 9.44 14.93
C LEU A 137 -8.53 9.22 16.15
N ASN A 138 -9.87 9.26 16.00
CA ASN A 138 -10.83 8.98 17.07
C ASN A 138 -11.28 7.51 17.10
N TYR A 139 -10.83 6.70 16.15
CA TYR A 139 -11.17 5.28 16.09
C TYR A 139 -10.27 4.47 17.02
N SER A 140 -10.87 3.61 17.82
CA SER A 140 -10.14 2.65 18.66
C SER A 140 -10.13 1.30 17.95
N PRO A 141 -9.00 0.89 17.34
CA PRO A 141 -8.93 -0.37 16.62
C PRO A 141 -9.19 -1.57 17.55
N LYS A 142 -9.92 -2.56 17.03
CA LYS A 142 -10.02 -3.87 17.68
C LYS A 142 -8.66 -4.58 17.62
N SER A 143 -8.47 -5.60 18.43
CA SER A 143 -7.19 -6.32 18.53
C SER A 143 -6.71 -6.91 17.20
N ASN A 144 -7.63 -7.23 16.28
CA ASN A 144 -7.35 -7.80 14.95
C ASN A 144 -7.34 -6.76 13.82
N GLU A 145 -7.40 -5.47 14.15
CA GLU A 145 -7.48 -4.40 13.16
C GLU A 145 -6.19 -3.58 13.12
N MET A 146 -5.70 -3.35 11.91
CA MET A 146 -4.63 -2.39 11.59
C MET A 146 -5.24 -1.23 10.83
N VAL A 147 -4.80 0.00 11.11
CA VAL A 147 -5.37 1.20 10.49
C VAL A 147 -4.30 1.97 9.73
N LEU A 148 -4.60 2.37 8.50
CA LEU A 148 -3.75 3.25 7.71
C LEU A 148 -3.90 4.70 8.18
N THR A 149 -2.75 5.36 8.37
CA THR A 149 -2.65 6.81 8.59
C THR A 149 -1.68 7.41 7.59
N VAL A 150 -1.68 8.72 7.44
CA VAL A 150 -0.86 9.44 6.46
C VAL A 150 -0.22 10.68 7.06
N HIS A 151 0.97 11.01 6.57
CA HIS A 151 1.79 12.11 7.07
C HIS A 151 1.09 13.47 6.97
N ARG A 152 0.33 13.72 5.89
CA ARG A 152 -0.38 15.00 5.69
C ARG A 152 -1.42 15.32 6.77
N TRP A 153 -1.83 14.33 7.56
CA TRP A 153 -2.73 14.56 8.69
C TRP A 153 -2.02 15.17 9.91
N PHE A 154 -0.70 15.09 9.96
CA PHE A 154 0.11 15.51 11.11
C PHE A 154 1.01 16.72 10.83
N ALA A 155 1.18 17.08 9.57
CA ALA A 155 2.01 18.20 9.15
C ALA A 155 1.52 18.76 7.81
N ASN A 156 1.91 19.99 7.49
CA ASN A 156 1.65 20.57 6.17
C ASN A 156 2.59 19.98 5.14
N LYS A 157 2.26 18.78 4.65
CA LYS A 157 3.03 17.99 3.69
C LYS A 157 2.11 17.40 2.62
N SER A 158 2.66 17.19 1.41
CA SER A 158 1.97 16.46 0.34
C SER A 158 1.99 14.95 0.55
N CYS A 159 2.97 14.45 1.31
CA CYS A 159 3.11 13.01 1.60
C CYS A 159 1.79 12.41 2.13
N PRO A 160 1.36 11.27 1.64
CA PRO A 160 2.06 10.30 0.77
C PRO A 160 1.95 10.58 -0.74
N GLY A 161 1.50 11.77 -1.15
CA GLY A 161 1.18 12.13 -2.51
C GLY A 161 -0.22 11.68 -2.93
N ASP A 162 -0.84 12.39 -3.86
CA ASP A 162 -2.21 12.09 -4.30
C ASP A 162 -2.32 10.77 -5.03
N TRP A 163 -1.25 10.34 -5.70
CA TRP A 163 -1.21 9.04 -6.37
C TRP A 163 -1.45 7.89 -5.39
N LEU A 164 -0.72 7.83 -4.28
CA LEU A 164 -0.90 6.80 -3.26
C LEU A 164 -2.16 7.06 -2.43
N TYR A 165 -2.40 8.30 -2.03
CA TYR A 165 -3.58 8.66 -1.23
C TYR A 165 -4.88 8.14 -1.85
N SER A 166 -5.07 8.34 -3.15
CA SER A 166 -6.26 7.87 -3.87
C SER A 166 -6.35 6.34 -3.99
N ARG A 167 -5.25 5.62 -3.70
CA ARG A 167 -5.16 4.15 -3.80
C ARG A 167 -5.16 3.44 -2.46
N LEU A 168 -5.20 4.16 -1.35
CA LEU A 168 -5.13 3.54 -0.02
C LEU A 168 -6.35 2.66 0.29
N GLY A 169 -7.51 2.96 -0.27
CA GLY A 169 -8.67 2.07 -0.22
C GLY A 169 -8.41 0.73 -0.91
N ASP A 170 -7.77 0.74 -2.07
CA ASP A 170 -7.34 -0.48 -2.78
C ASP A 170 -6.31 -1.26 -1.96
N VAL A 171 -5.32 -0.57 -1.38
CA VAL A 171 -4.32 -1.20 -0.50
C VAL A 171 -5.02 -1.91 0.66
N ALA A 172 -5.91 -1.22 1.37
CA ALA A 172 -6.63 -1.79 2.51
C ALA A 172 -7.47 -3.00 2.12
N ASN A 173 -8.18 -2.93 1.01
CA ASN A 173 -9.04 -4.01 0.52
C ASN A 173 -8.22 -5.22 0.08
N ARG A 174 -7.15 -5.02 -0.66
CA ARG A 174 -6.29 -6.11 -1.15
C ARG A 174 -5.54 -6.79 -0.03
N VAL A 175 -5.03 -6.04 0.94
CA VAL A 175 -4.38 -6.60 2.13
C VAL A 175 -5.37 -7.43 2.94
N THR A 176 -6.55 -6.89 3.23
CA THR A 176 -7.58 -7.60 3.99
C THR A 176 -8.01 -8.89 3.30
N ALA A 177 -8.18 -8.86 1.97
CA ALA A 177 -8.50 -10.05 1.19
C ALA A 177 -7.45 -11.15 1.32
N GLN A 178 -6.15 -10.79 1.28
CA GLN A 178 -5.06 -11.75 1.47
C GLN A 178 -4.98 -12.29 2.89
N LEU A 179 -5.31 -11.48 3.89
CA LEU A 179 -5.34 -11.92 5.30
C LEU A 179 -6.45 -12.92 5.57
N SER A 180 -7.59 -12.81 4.89
CA SER A 180 -8.73 -13.73 5.08
C SER A 180 -8.59 -15.04 4.29
N GLY A 181 -7.70 -15.11 3.29
CA GLY A 181 -7.47 -16.28 2.45
C GLY A 181 -6.39 -17.26 2.94
N SER A 182 -5.77 -17.04 4.10
CA SER A 182 -4.61 -17.81 4.56
C SER A 182 -4.85 -18.57 5.85
N SER A 183 -5.55 -19.69 5.77
CA SER A 183 -5.31 -20.78 6.71
C SER A 183 -4.78 -22.00 5.92
N GLY A 184 -3.47 -22.23 5.98
CA GLY A 184 -2.86 -23.45 5.44
C GLY A 184 -1.62 -23.21 4.60
N GLY A 185 -0.46 -23.52 5.16
CA GLY A 185 0.81 -23.53 4.45
C GLY A 185 0.89 -24.65 3.42
N GLY A 186 1.76 -24.44 2.42
CA GLY A 186 2.28 -25.54 1.59
C GLY A 186 2.27 -25.27 0.09
N THR A 187 3.42 -25.01 -0.44
CA THR A 187 4.00 -25.34 -1.75
C THR A 187 3.10 -25.67 -2.95
N SER A 188 3.35 -24.88 -3.98
CA SER A 188 3.54 -25.20 -5.40
C SER A 188 2.47 -25.90 -6.21
N SER A 189 2.31 -25.31 -7.34
CA SER A 189 2.01 -25.80 -8.71
C SER A 189 0.60 -26.23 -9.04
N GLY A 190 0.10 -25.53 -10.02
CA GLY A 190 -0.72 -26.15 -11.09
C GLY A 190 -2.21 -26.09 -10.95
N GLY A 191 -2.80 -25.30 -11.79
CA GLY A 191 -4.11 -25.65 -12.31
C GLY A 191 -5.34 -25.03 -11.69
N ASN A 192 -5.76 -23.97 -12.32
CA ASN A 192 -7.15 -23.69 -12.68
C ASN A 192 -8.28 -23.80 -11.65
N THR A 193 -9.06 -22.76 -11.68
CA THR A 193 -10.44 -22.62 -11.20
C THR A 193 -10.62 -22.38 -9.72
N GLY A 194 -11.09 -21.21 -9.41
CA GLY A 194 -11.94 -21.11 -8.25
C GLY A 194 -11.93 -19.82 -7.51
N SER A 195 -12.92 -19.06 -7.79
CA SER A 195 -13.73 -18.32 -6.85
C SER A 195 -12.99 -17.69 -5.66
N GLY A 196 -12.26 -16.61 -5.93
CA GLY A 196 -11.95 -15.63 -4.91
C GLY A 196 -13.18 -14.73 -4.71
N SER A 197 -13.53 -14.51 -3.48
CA SER A 197 -14.64 -13.66 -3.05
C SER A 197 -14.64 -12.35 -3.84
N ALA A 198 -15.50 -12.26 -4.84
CA ALA A 198 -15.72 -11.11 -5.65
C ALA A 198 -16.31 -9.99 -4.78
N GLY A 199 -15.68 -8.84 -4.78
CA GLY A 199 -16.46 -7.62 -4.64
C GLY A 199 -17.60 -7.72 -5.65
N ASN A 200 -18.82 -7.33 -5.26
CA ASN A 200 -20.07 -7.56 -6.00
C ASN A 200 -20.15 -6.86 -7.37
N TYR A 201 -19.07 -6.80 -8.11
CA TYR A 201 -19.07 -6.29 -9.47
C TYR A 201 -19.69 -7.30 -10.42
N LYS A 202 -20.55 -6.83 -11.31
CA LYS A 202 -21.18 -7.63 -12.35
C LYS A 202 -20.78 -7.05 -13.70
N THR A 203 -20.79 -7.90 -14.73
CA THR A 203 -20.63 -7.42 -16.11
C THR A 203 -21.71 -6.41 -16.46
N GLY A 204 -21.42 -5.50 -17.39
CA GLY A 204 -22.36 -4.47 -17.82
C GLY A 204 -21.70 -3.12 -18.04
N LEU A 205 -22.46 -2.06 -17.96
CA LEU A 205 -22.00 -0.70 -18.22
C LEU A 205 -21.40 -0.07 -16.96
N TYR A 206 -20.24 0.58 -17.14
CA TYR A 206 -19.56 1.32 -16.11
C TYR A 206 -19.10 2.68 -16.63
N LYS A 207 -19.32 3.73 -15.84
CA LYS A 207 -18.87 5.08 -16.13
C LYS A 207 -17.55 5.35 -15.42
N VAL A 208 -16.54 5.78 -16.17
CA VAL A 208 -15.25 6.24 -15.60
C VAL A 208 -15.46 7.57 -14.90
N ASN A 209 -15.04 7.67 -13.66
CA ASN A 209 -15.20 8.87 -12.83
C ASN A 209 -13.87 9.46 -12.34
N VAL A 210 -12.75 9.00 -12.86
CA VAL A 210 -11.40 9.51 -12.62
C VAL A 210 -10.83 10.15 -13.88
N GLY A 211 -9.81 10.99 -13.73
CA GLY A 211 -9.19 11.69 -14.85
C GLY A 211 -8.47 10.77 -15.83
N ASP A 212 -7.64 9.88 -15.31
CA ASP A 212 -6.88 8.92 -16.10
C ASP A 212 -7.03 7.52 -15.50
N LEU A 213 -7.44 6.56 -16.32
CA LEU A 213 -7.60 5.18 -15.90
C LEU A 213 -6.79 4.26 -16.81
N ASN A 214 -5.80 3.58 -16.26
CA ASN A 214 -4.95 2.66 -17.00
C ASN A 214 -5.75 1.46 -17.51
N ILE A 215 -5.54 1.14 -18.80
CA ILE A 215 -5.96 -0.13 -19.40
C ILE A 215 -4.78 -1.08 -19.30
N ARG A 216 -4.98 -2.23 -18.67
CA ARG A 216 -3.93 -3.24 -18.47
C ARG A 216 -4.07 -4.40 -19.46
N LYS A 217 -2.97 -5.08 -19.75
CA LYS A 217 -2.95 -6.28 -20.61
C LYS A 217 -3.58 -7.50 -19.94
N GLY A 218 -3.84 -7.43 -18.64
CA GLY A 218 -4.47 -8.49 -17.85
C GLY A 218 -5.12 -7.94 -16.60
N PRO A 219 -5.83 -8.78 -15.83
CA PRO A 219 -6.67 -8.38 -14.71
C PRO A 219 -5.84 -8.14 -13.42
N GLY A 220 -5.03 -7.10 -13.42
CA GLY A 220 -4.21 -6.74 -12.27
C GLY A 220 -3.20 -5.65 -12.58
N THR A 221 -2.68 -5.02 -11.54
CA THR A 221 -1.65 -3.99 -11.64
C THR A 221 -0.26 -4.54 -11.99
N ASN A 222 -0.07 -5.84 -11.87
CA ASN A 222 1.14 -6.55 -12.30
C ASN A 222 1.25 -6.73 -13.83
N TYR A 223 0.18 -6.45 -14.57
CA TYR A 223 0.20 -6.47 -16.03
C TYR A 223 0.57 -5.10 -16.59
N GLY A 224 1.37 -5.09 -17.65
CA GLY A 224 1.74 -3.85 -18.34
C GLY A 224 0.52 -3.09 -18.87
N THR A 225 0.68 -1.79 -19.04
CA THR A 225 -0.37 -0.93 -19.61
C THR A 225 -0.51 -1.13 -21.11
N ASN A 226 -1.73 -1.01 -21.60
CA ASN A 226 -2.09 -1.08 -23.02
C ASN A 226 -2.86 0.16 -23.49
N GLY A 227 -2.80 1.23 -22.71
CA GLY A 227 -3.48 2.48 -22.96
C GLY A 227 -4.01 3.10 -21.68
N VAL A 228 -4.64 4.26 -21.85
CA VAL A 228 -5.23 5.05 -20.77
C VAL A 228 -6.59 5.57 -21.22
N ILE A 229 -7.62 5.45 -20.39
CA ILE A 229 -8.90 6.14 -20.59
C ILE A 229 -8.74 7.54 -19.98
N THR A 230 -8.85 8.56 -20.82
CA THR A 230 -8.72 9.95 -20.42
C THR A 230 -10.06 10.69 -20.35
N ASP A 231 -11.11 10.10 -20.94
CA ASP A 231 -12.46 10.64 -20.85
C ASP A 231 -13.24 10.02 -19.68
N LYS A 232 -14.36 10.64 -19.35
CA LYS A 232 -15.29 10.12 -18.33
C LYS A 232 -16.46 9.38 -18.99
N GLY A 233 -16.16 8.61 -20.04
CA GLY A 233 -17.13 7.86 -20.82
C GLY A 233 -17.65 6.63 -20.08
N THR A 234 -18.64 6.01 -20.73
CA THR A 234 -19.23 4.76 -20.27
C THR A 234 -18.71 3.60 -21.12
N TYR A 235 -18.28 2.54 -20.46
CA TYR A 235 -17.64 1.38 -21.09
C TYR A 235 -18.37 0.09 -20.69
N THR A 236 -18.45 -0.85 -21.62
CA THR A 236 -19.04 -2.16 -21.37
C THR A 236 -17.98 -3.13 -20.88
N ILE A 237 -18.24 -3.73 -19.72
CA ILE A 237 -17.41 -4.77 -19.12
C ILE A 237 -18.05 -6.13 -19.39
N THR A 238 -17.30 -7.02 -20.04
CA THR A 238 -17.78 -8.34 -20.48
C THR A 238 -17.33 -9.49 -19.61
N GLU A 239 -16.31 -9.28 -18.77
CA GLU A 239 -15.74 -10.30 -17.90
C GLU A 239 -15.20 -9.64 -16.65
N ILE A 240 -15.27 -10.32 -15.51
CA ILE A 240 -14.69 -9.84 -14.25
C ILE A 240 -13.75 -10.92 -13.71
N GLN A 241 -12.53 -10.54 -13.39
CA GLN A 241 -11.54 -11.41 -12.75
C GLN A 241 -10.87 -10.71 -11.58
N ASN A 242 -10.26 -11.50 -10.70
CA ASN A 242 -9.54 -11.02 -9.50
C ASN A 242 -10.37 -10.02 -8.67
N GLY A 243 -11.67 -10.23 -8.61
CA GLY A 243 -12.61 -9.50 -7.76
C GLY A 243 -13.03 -8.14 -8.26
N SER A 244 -12.12 -7.37 -8.88
CA SER A 244 -12.36 -5.95 -9.23
C SER A 244 -11.83 -5.53 -10.61
N TRP A 245 -11.41 -6.49 -11.44
CA TRP A 245 -10.88 -6.18 -12.77
C TRP A 245 -11.88 -6.53 -13.84
N GLY A 246 -12.25 -5.54 -14.63
CA GLY A 246 -13.22 -5.67 -15.72
C GLY A 246 -12.56 -5.64 -17.09
N LYS A 247 -12.91 -6.60 -17.96
CA LYS A 247 -12.45 -6.65 -19.33
C LYS A 247 -13.32 -5.77 -20.21
N LEU A 248 -12.69 -4.86 -20.95
CA LEU A 248 -13.39 -3.99 -21.90
C LEU A 248 -13.87 -4.78 -23.10
N LYS A 249 -15.14 -4.55 -23.51
CA LYS A 249 -15.75 -5.16 -24.70
C LYS A 249 -14.96 -4.87 -25.98
N SER A 250 -14.30 -3.72 -26.05
CA SER A 250 -13.46 -3.34 -27.20
C SER A 250 -12.26 -4.25 -27.43
N GLY A 251 -11.87 -5.06 -26.43
CA GLY A 251 -10.64 -5.84 -26.47
C GLY A 251 -9.39 -5.06 -26.10
N ALA A 252 -9.50 -3.80 -25.73
CA ALA A 252 -8.35 -2.97 -25.36
C ALA A 252 -7.64 -3.45 -24.10
N GLY A 253 -8.29 -4.23 -23.25
CA GLY A 253 -7.72 -4.81 -22.06
C GLY A 253 -8.62 -4.72 -20.84
N TRP A 254 -7.99 -4.59 -19.68
CA TRP A 254 -8.63 -4.66 -18.37
C TRP A 254 -8.49 -3.34 -17.61
N ILE A 255 -9.56 -2.95 -16.92
CA ILE A 255 -9.58 -1.77 -16.03
C ILE A 255 -9.98 -2.16 -14.62
N SER A 256 -9.50 -1.40 -13.63
CA SER A 256 -9.95 -1.54 -12.25
C SER A 256 -11.33 -0.94 -12.08
N LEU A 257 -12.29 -1.75 -11.61
CA LEU A 257 -13.67 -1.32 -11.37
C LEU A 257 -13.81 -0.47 -10.09
N ASP A 258 -12.74 -0.37 -9.28
CA ASP A 258 -12.73 0.47 -8.09
C ASP A 258 -12.73 1.98 -8.42
N TYR A 259 -12.40 2.34 -9.67
CA TYR A 259 -12.35 3.73 -10.16
C TYR A 259 -13.49 4.09 -11.11
N VAL A 260 -14.54 3.27 -11.14
CA VAL A 260 -15.70 3.47 -12.00
C VAL A 260 -17.00 3.32 -11.21
N LYS A 261 -18.08 3.85 -11.74
CA LYS A 261 -19.43 3.66 -11.19
C LYS A 261 -20.25 2.87 -12.16
N ARG A 262 -21.10 1.98 -11.63
CA ARG A 262 -22.05 1.28 -12.46
C ARG A 262 -23.00 2.27 -13.14
N GLY A 263 -23.13 2.18 -14.46
CA GLY A 263 -24.01 3.02 -15.27
C GLY A 263 -25.47 2.57 -15.21
#